data_b087f44fb1c9592de2b1d57f65a350a8
#
_entry.id   b087f44fb1c9592de2b1d57f65a350a8
#
_cell.length_a   1.000
_cell.length_b   1.000
_cell.length_c   1.000
_cell.angle_alpha   90.00
_cell.angle_beta   90.00
_cell.angle_gamma   90.00
#
_symmetry.space_group_name_H-M   'P 1'
#
loop_
_entity.id
_entity.type
_entity.pdbx_description
1 polymer ?
#
loop_
_entity_poly.entity_id
_entity_poly.type
_entity_poly.pdbx_seq_one_letter_code
_entity_poly.pdbx_strand_id
1 'polypeptide(L)'
;MEHGYTALWRRFQKALKQRNQLLRHGRMDEDSLRAWTAELIPLSEQITDFRKQYLADLTKQVLAVAGRFDGLGVLELEYYQGWDDQLSLEEVLAGDRTRDIATGKTNHGAHKADIRINVDGVAAAERLSRGQVKLLVYALKLAQG
;
A
#
# COMPACT_ATOMS: atom_id res chain seq x y z
N MET A 1 6.54 -13.33 12.29
CA MET A 1 5.68 -12.56 11.37
C MET A 1 6.43 -11.47 10.64
N GLU A 2 7.19 -10.64 11.34
CA GLU A 2 8.00 -9.58 10.72
C GLU A 2 9.04 -10.12 9.73
N HIS A 3 9.67 -11.25 10.04
CA HIS A 3 10.66 -11.88 9.16
C HIS A 3 10.05 -12.35 7.84
N GLY A 4 8.83 -12.90 7.88
CA GLY A 4 8.13 -13.34 6.68
C GLY A 4 7.77 -12.17 5.77
N TYR A 5 7.29 -11.07 6.35
CA TYR A 5 6.96 -9.85 5.61
C TYR A 5 8.19 -9.24 4.93
N THR A 6 9.31 -9.17 5.67
CA THR A 6 10.57 -8.62 5.13
C THR A 6 11.05 -9.41 3.92
N ALA A 7 10.98 -10.75 3.98
CA ALA A 7 11.37 -11.62 2.87
C ALA A 7 10.46 -11.41 1.65
N LEU A 8 9.14 -11.31 1.86
CA LEU A 8 8.18 -11.02 0.80
C LEU A 8 8.45 -9.67 0.15
N TRP A 9 8.71 -8.65 0.95
CA TRP A 9 8.98 -7.30 0.47
C TRP A 9 10.26 -7.25 -0.36
N ARG A 10 11.30 -7.95 0.04
CA ARG A 10 12.55 -8.03 -0.73
C ARG A 10 12.35 -8.71 -2.08
N ARG A 11 11.60 -9.81 -2.10
CA ARG A 11 11.27 -10.51 -3.34
C ARG A 11 10.43 -9.64 -4.26
N PHE A 12 9.46 -8.94 -3.68
CA PHE A 12 8.61 -7.98 -4.40
C PHE A 12 9.44 -6.87 -5.03
N GLN A 13 10.33 -6.24 -4.26
CA GLN A 13 11.20 -5.18 -4.75
C GLN A 13 12.10 -5.65 -5.90
N LYS A 14 12.61 -6.87 -5.81
CA LYS A 14 13.41 -7.46 -6.88
C LYS A 14 12.59 -7.64 -8.16
N ALA A 15 11.40 -8.21 -8.05
CA ALA A 15 10.51 -8.41 -9.19
C ALA A 15 10.11 -7.07 -9.82
N LEU A 16 9.78 -6.08 -8.99
CA LEU A 16 9.44 -4.74 -9.43
C LEU A 16 10.59 -4.08 -10.19
N LYS A 17 11.79 -4.15 -9.64
CA LYS A 17 12.98 -3.58 -10.27
C LYS A 17 13.27 -4.22 -11.63
N GLN A 18 13.18 -5.54 -11.71
CA GLN A 18 13.41 -6.27 -12.96
C GLN A 18 12.36 -5.93 -14.00
N ARG A 19 11.09 -5.90 -13.60
CA ARG A 19 10.00 -5.50 -14.49
C ARG A 19 10.19 -4.07 -15.00
N ASN A 20 10.50 -3.14 -14.13
CA ASN A 20 10.69 -1.73 -14.50
C ASN A 20 11.88 -1.54 -15.45
N GLN A 21 12.97 -2.30 -15.25
CA GLN A 21 14.11 -2.27 -16.17
C GLN A 21 13.72 -2.72 -17.58
N LEU A 22 12.92 -3.77 -17.69
CA LEU A 22 12.42 -4.24 -18.98
C LEU A 22 11.52 -3.20 -19.66
N LEU A 23 10.67 -2.53 -18.88
CA LEU A 23 9.78 -1.49 -19.40
C LEU A 23 10.53 -0.26 -19.96
N ARG A 24 11.72 0.02 -19.42
CA ARG A 24 12.55 1.17 -19.85
C ARG A 24 13.38 0.91 -21.08
N HIS A 25 13.68 -0.36 -21.38
CA HIS A 25 14.54 -0.70 -22.52
C HIS A 25 13.74 -0.75 -23.81
N GLY A 26 14.26 -0.15 -24.88
CA GLY A 26 13.63 -0.09 -26.20
C GLY A 26 13.45 -1.45 -26.87
N ARG A 27 14.21 -2.46 -26.44
CA ARG A 27 14.02 -3.85 -26.85
C ARG A 27 13.51 -4.65 -25.66
N MET A 28 12.21 -4.73 -25.56
CA MET A 28 11.56 -5.44 -24.47
C MET A 28 11.45 -6.93 -24.81
N ASP A 29 12.00 -7.77 -23.93
CA ASP A 29 11.79 -9.22 -23.98
C ASP A 29 10.42 -9.54 -23.38
N GLU A 30 9.46 -9.88 -24.23
CA GLU A 30 8.08 -10.18 -23.83
C GLU A 30 8.00 -11.35 -22.83
N ASP A 31 8.82 -12.38 -23.05
CA ASP A 31 8.83 -13.56 -22.16
C ASP A 31 9.36 -13.19 -20.77
N SER A 32 10.42 -12.39 -20.69
CA SER A 32 10.95 -11.90 -19.43
C SER A 32 9.98 -10.98 -18.71
N LEU A 33 9.32 -10.09 -19.45
CA LEU A 33 8.30 -9.20 -18.88
C LEU A 33 7.14 -10.00 -18.30
N ARG A 34 6.67 -11.00 -19.02
CA ARG A 34 5.61 -11.88 -18.56
C ARG A 34 6.01 -12.64 -17.30
N ALA A 35 7.23 -13.15 -17.26
CA ALA A 35 7.75 -13.92 -16.12
C ALA A 35 7.84 -13.06 -14.86
N TRP A 36 8.38 -11.85 -14.96
CA TRP A 36 8.47 -10.94 -13.81
C TRP A 36 7.10 -10.41 -13.37
N THR A 37 6.18 -10.20 -14.31
CA THR A 37 4.80 -9.83 -14.00
C THR A 37 4.11 -10.97 -13.22
N ALA A 38 4.28 -12.22 -13.68
CA ALA A 38 3.74 -13.40 -12.99
C ALA A 38 4.32 -13.59 -11.58
N GLU A 39 5.57 -13.19 -11.36
CA GLU A 39 6.20 -13.20 -10.03
C GLU A 39 5.66 -12.08 -9.15
N LEU A 40 5.46 -10.89 -9.72
CA LEU A 40 5.01 -9.69 -9.00
C LEU A 40 3.60 -9.84 -8.42
N ILE A 41 2.69 -10.47 -9.17
CA ILE A 41 1.28 -10.57 -8.81
C ILE A 41 1.07 -11.27 -7.46
N PRO A 42 1.51 -12.55 -7.27
CA PRO A 42 1.30 -13.22 -5.99
C PRO A 42 2.02 -12.55 -4.83
N LEU A 43 3.19 -11.97 -5.08
CA LEU A 43 3.92 -11.22 -4.05
C LEU A 43 3.14 -9.99 -3.59
N SER A 44 2.55 -9.25 -4.53
CA SER A 44 1.70 -8.10 -4.21
C SER A 44 0.47 -8.51 -3.39
N GLU A 45 -0.16 -9.61 -3.76
CA GLU A 45 -1.34 -10.13 -3.05
C GLU A 45 -0.99 -10.57 -1.62
N GLN A 46 0.11 -11.29 -1.45
CA GLN A 46 0.56 -11.74 -0.12
C GLN A 46 0.93 -10.56 0.77
N ILE A 47 1.63 -9.57 0.24
CA ILE A 47 1.98 -8.34 0.97
C ILE A 47 0.71 -7.60 1.39
N THR A 48 -0.27 -7.52 0.51
CA THR A 48 -1.56 -6.89 0.78
C THR A 48 -2.30 -7.58 1.93
N ASP A 49 -2.33 -8.91 1.94
CA ASP A 49 -2.95 -9.67 3.02
C ASP A 49 -2.27 -9.42 4.37
N PHE A 50 -0.94 -9.41 4.41
CA PHE A 50 -0.18 -9.05 5.61
C PHE A 50 -0.52 -7.65 6.10
N ARG A 51 -0.55 -6.69 5.19
CA ARG A 51 -0.84 -5.28 5.52
C ARG A 51 -2.25 -5.09 6.03
N LYS A 52 -3.23 -5.76 5.41
CA LYS A 52 -4.63 -5.68 5.85
C LYS A 52 -4.80 -6.24 7.26
N GLN A 53 -4.17 -7.37 7.55
CA GLN A 53 -4.23 -7.96 8.89
C GLN A 53 -3.52 -7.09 9.92
N TYR A 54 -2.32 -6.63 9.60
CA TYR A 54 -1.57 -5.70 10.46
C TYR A 54 -2.37 -4.43 10.74
N LEU A 55 -2.98 -3.86 9.70
CA LEU A 55 -3.76 -2.63 9.81
C LEU A 55 -5.03 -2.83 10.66
N ALA A 56 -5.68 -3.99 10.54
CA ALA A 56 -6.86 -4.30 11.38
C ALA A 56 -6.47 -4.32 12.86
N ASP A 57 -5.35 -4.94 13.20
CA ASP A 57 -4.84 -4.97 14.58
C ASP A 57 -4.41 -3.58 15.04
N LEU A 58 -3.71 -2.84 14.19
CA LEU A 58 -3.26 -1.48 14.47
C LEU A 58 -4.44 -0.54 14.69
N THR A 59 -5.48 -0.66 13.90
CA THR A 59 -6.71 0.15 14.02
C THR A 59 -7.33 -0.01 15.40
N LYS A 60 -7.42 -1.22 15.90
CA LYS A 60 -7.95 -1.49 17.26
C LYS A 60 -7.12 -0.78 18.32
N GLN A 61 -5.79 -0.84 18.20
CA GLN A 61 -4.88 -0.19 19.15
C GLN A 61 -4.96 1.33 19.07
N VAL A 62 -4.99 1.88 17.85
CA VAL A 62 -5.11 3.32 17.61
C VAL A 62 -6.42 3.86 18.17
N LEU A 63 -7.54 3.18 17.95
CA LEU A 63 -8.84 3.60 18.49
C LEU A 63 -8.85 3.59 20.01
N ALA A 64 -8.23 2.58 20.62
CA ALA A 64 -8.13 2.51 22.08
C ALA A 64 -7.30 3.67 22.66
N VAL A 65 -6.20 4.05 22.00
CA VAL A 65 -5.36 5.17 22.44
C VAL A 65 -6.03 6.51 22.13
N ALA A 66 -6.58 6.68 20.93
CA ALA A 66 -7.23 7.91 20.50
C ALA A 66 -8.45 8.25 21.36
N GLY A 67 -9.16 7.26 21.86
CA GLY A 67 -10.29 7.45 22.78
C GLY A 67 -9.92 8.14 24.10
N ARG A 68 -8.64 8.23 24.43
CA ARG A 68 -8.14 8.95 25.59
C ARG A 68 -7.91 10.43 25.34
N PHE A 69 -7.97 10.86 24.06
CA PHE A 69 -7.78 12.25 23.68
C PHE A 69 -9.12 12.85 23.25
N ASP A 70 -9.56 13.85 24.01
CA ASP A 70 -10.80 14.56 23.70
C ASP A 70 -10.67 15.40 22.44
N GLY A 71 -11.73 15.43 21.64
CA GLY A 71 -11.84 16.31 20.49
C GLY A 71 -11.26 15.79 19.17
N LEU A 72 -10.77 14.55 19.12
CA LEU A 72 -10.31 13.96 17.87
C LEU A 72 -11.45 13.51 16.94
N GLY A 73 -12.66 13.26 17.50
CA GLY A 73 -13.80 12.77 16.72
C GLY A 73 -13.71 11.28 16.39
N VAL A 74 -14.49 10.84 15.41
CA VAL A 74 -14.51 9.45 14.96
C VAL A 74 -13.39 9.23 13.95
N LEU A 75 -12.43 8.38 14.33
CA LEU A 75 -11.25 8.08 13.54
C LEU A 75 -11.47 6.83 12.68
N GLU A 76 -11.18 6.93 11.40
CA GLU A 76 -11.23 5.81 10.47
C GLU A 76 -9.92 5.72 9.69
N LEU A 77 -9.43 4.48 9.51
CA LEU A 77 -8.28 4.19 8.69
C LEU A 77 -8.74 3.44 7.44
N GLU A 78 -8.50 4.04 6.27
CA GLU A 78 -8.77 3.41 4.99
C GLU A 78 -7.49 2.92 4.36
N TYR A 79 -7.49 1.69 3.87
CA TYR A 79 -6.35 1.10 3.18
C TYR A 79 -6.64 1.00 1.68
N TYR A 80 -5.79 1.65 0.89
CA TYR A 80 -5.73 1.46 -0.55
C TYR A 80 -4.58 0.50 -0.87
N GLN A 81 -4.89 -0.64 -1.49
CA GLN A 81 -3.90 -1.69 -1.72
C GLN A 81 -2.90 -1.40 -2.84
N GLY A 82 -3.15 -0.38 -3.65
CA GLY A 82 -2.30 -0.01 -4.79
C GLY A 82 -2.92 -0.33 -6.14
N TRP A 83 -4.12 -0.89 -6.16
CA TRP A 83 -4.95 -1.11 -7.35
C TRP A 83 -6.41 -1.23 -6.94
N ASP A 84 -7.31 -1.12 -7.91
CA ASP A 84 -8.76 -1.23 -7.68
C ASP A 84 -9.09 -2.61 -7.10
N ASP A 85 -9.71 -2.64 -5.92
CA ASP A 85 -10.06 -3.88 -5.21
C ASP A 85 -11.19 -4.68 -5.89
N GLN A 86 -11.88 -4.08 -6.85
CA GLN A 86 -12.90 -4.75 -7.66
C GLN A 86 -12.30 -5.55 -8.81
N LEU A 87 -11.00 -5.39 -9.06
CA LEU A 87 -10.27 -6.07 -10.12
C LEU A 87 -9.13 -6.89 -9.54
N SER A 88 -8.75 -7.96 -10.24
CA SER A 88 -7.52 -8.66 -9.90
C SER A 88 -6.32 -7.83 -10.36
N LEU A 89 -5.18 -7.99 -9.68
CA LEU A 89 -3.96 -7.31 -10.11
C LEU A 89 -3.53 -7.77 -11.50
N GLU A 90 -3.78 -9.03 -11.85
CA GLU A 90 -3.53 -9.55 -13.20
C GLU A 90 -4.29 -8.76 -14.26
N GLU A 91 -5.58 -8.51 -14.04
CA GLU A 91 -6.40 -7.70 -14.94
C GLU A 91 -5.90 -6.27 -15.04
N VAL A 92 -5.54 -5.68 -13.90
CA VAL A 92 -5.04 -4.30 -13.85
C VAL A 92 -3.72 -4.16 -14.61
N LEU A 93 -2.77 -5.06 -14.40
CA LEU A 93 -1.47 -5.00 -15.08
C LEU A 93 -1.60 -5.28 -16.58
N ALA A 94 -2.52 -6.15 -16.98
CA ALA A 94 -2.82 -6.38 -18.40
C ALA A 94 -3.38 -5.11 -19.06
N GLY A 95 -4.29 -4.41 -18.37
CA GLY A 95 -4.85 -3.15 -18.84
C GLY A 95 -3.85 -2.00 -18.84
N ASP A 96 -2.89 -2.02 -17.94
CA ASP A 96 -1.87 -0.97 -17.80
C ASP A 96 -0.67 -1.15 -18.73
N ARG A 97 -0.60 -2.23 -19.49
CA ARG A 97 0.61 -2.57 -20.25
C ARG A 97 1.13 -1.41 -21.10
N THR A 98 0.26 -0.78 -21.86
CA THR A 98 0.62 0.36 -22.73
C THR A 98 1.15 1.54 -21.90
N ARG A 99 0.47 1.84 -20.81
CA ARG A 99 0.85 2.92 -19.89
C ARG A 99 2.19 2.62 -19.20
N ASP A 100 2.37 1.39 -18.74
CA ASP A 100 3.61 0.97 -18.08
C ASP A 100 4.80 1.07 -19.02
N ILE A 101 4.64 0.68 -20.28
CA ILE A 101 5.67 0.83 -21.31
C ILE A 101 5.96 2.32 -21.55
N ALA A 102 4.92 3.13 -21.70
CA ALA A 102 5.07 4.56 -21.97
C ALA A 102 5.77 5.30 -20.84
N THR A 103 5.51 4.92 -19.58
CA THR A 103 6.09 5.57 -18.41
C THR A 103 7.41 4.93 -17.94
N GLY A 104 7.72 3.73 -18.43
CA GLY A 104 8.90 2.98 -18.01
C GLY A 104 8.84 2.50 -16.58
N LYS A 105 7.64 2.34 -16.00
CA LYS A 105 7.44 1.92 -14.62
C LYS A 105 6.13 1.18 -14.45
N THR A 106 6.03 0.41 -13.36
CA THR A 106 4.82 -0.31 -12.97
C THR A 106 3.92 0.65 -12.18
N ASN A 107 2.74 0.96 -12.72
CA ASN A 107 1.86 2.00 -12.16
C ASN A 107 0.92 1.50 -11.07
N HIS A 108 0.68 0.20 -10.95
CA HIS A 108 -0.16 -0.40 -9.91
C HIS A 108 0.55 -1.59 -9.26
N GLY A 109 0.22 -1.85 -8.02
CA GLY A 109 0.78 -2.94 -7.23
C GLY A 109 0.98 -2.52 -5.77
N ALA A 110 1.56 -3.40 -4.97
CA ALA A 110 1.76 -3.17 -3.53
C ALA A 110 2.62 -1.94 -3.20
N HIS A 111 3.47 -1.49 -4.13
CA HIS A 111 4.29 -0.28 -3.98
C HIS A 111 3.49 1.02 -4.11
N LYS A 112 2.26 0.96 -4.58
CA LYS A 112 1.35 2.11 -4.71
C LYS A 112 0.29 2.14 -3.61
N ALA A 113 0.40 1.26 -2.63
CA ALA A 113 -0.52 1.23 -1.50
C ALA A 113 -0.40 2.51 -0.67
N ASP A 114 -1.50 2.88 -0.04
CA ASP A 114 -1.58 4.06 0.82
C ASP A 114 -2.56 3.82 1.96
N ILE A 115 -2.39 4.57 3.02
CA ILE A 115 -3.31 4.58 4.17
C ILE A 115 -3.88 5.97 4.28
N ARG A 116 -5.21 6.07 4.26
CA ARG A 116 -5.91 7.33 4.49
C ARG A 116 -6.49 7.33 5.89
N ILE A 117 -6.29 8.42 6.59
CA ILE A 117 -6.83 8.62 7.93
C ILE A 117 -7.95 9.65 7.80
N ASN A 118 -9.17 9.23 8.12
CA ASN A 118 -10.34 10.10 8.11
C ASN A 118 -10.79 10.36 9.55
N VAL A 119 -11.25 11.57 9.79
CA VAL A 119 -11.83 12.01 11.05
C VAL A 119 -13.22 12.54 10.74
N ASP A 120 -14.25 11.91 11.31
CA ASP A 120 -15.66 12.23 11.04
C ASP A 120 -15.99 12.22 9.53
N GLY A 121 -15.39 11.29 8.77
CA GLY A 121 -15.63 11.12 7.34
C GLY A 121 -14.84 12.06 6.44
N VAL A 122 -13.99 12.95 7.00
CA VAL A 122 -13.17 13.91 6.27
C VAL A 122 -11.70 13.57 6.46
N ALA A 123 -10.88 13.76 5.42
CA ALA A 123 -9.44 13.53 5.53
C ALA A 123 -8.85 14.29 6.72
N ALA A 124 -8.00 13.60 7.51
CA ALA A 124 -7.44 14.18 8.73
C ALA A 124 -6.71 15.51 8.48
N ALA A 125 -6.02 15.64 7.35
CA ALA A 125 -5.31 16.87 6.98
C ALA A 125 -6.25 18.07 6.81
N GLU A 126 -7.51 17.83 6.42
CA GLU A 126 -8.52 18.89 6.22
C GLU A 126 -9.31 19.20 7.49
N ARG A 127 -9.50 18.19 8.34
CA ARG A 127 -10.36 18.29 9.53
C ARG A 127 -9.61 18.74 10.78
N LEU A 128 -8.34 18.35 10.90
CA LEU A 128 -7.59 18.54 12.14
C LEU A 128 -6.68 19.77 12.10
N SER A 129 -6.58 20.44 13.23
CA SER A 129 -5.56 21.46 13.44
C SER A 129 -4.17 20.82 13.54
N ARG A 130 -3.10 21.63 13.47
CA ARG A 130 -1.73 21.13 13.64
C ARG A 130 -1.53 20.39 14.95
N GLY A 131 -2.12 20.90 16.04
CA GLY A 131 -2.04 20.25 17.34
C GLY A 131 -2.72 18.90 17.36
N GLN A 132 -3.89 18.79 16.73
CA GLN A 132 -4.63 17.52 16.63
C GLN A 132 -3.90 16.52 15.76
N VAL A 133 -3.26 16.95 14.65
CA VAL A 133 -2.44 16.07 13.82
C VAL A 133 -1.26 15.52 14.63
N LYS A 134 -0.62 16.34 15.46
CA LYS A 134 0.46 15.88 16.35
C LYS A 134 -0.01 14.82 17.33
N LEU A 135 -1.20 15.03 17.92
CA LEU A 135 -1.80 14.04 18.82
C LEU A 135 -2.08 12.73 18.10
N LEU A 136 -2.59 12.80 16.88
CA LEU A 136 -2.88 11.62 16.07
C LEU A 136 -1.59 10.85 15.75
N VAL A 137 -0.53 11.54 15.31
CA VAL A 137 0.77 10.94 15.04
C VAL A 137 1.34 10.28 16.30
N TYR A 138 1.19 10.95 17.45
CA TYR A 138 1.63 10.40 18.73
C TYR A 138 0.86 9.13 19.09
N ALA A 139 -0.48 9.14 18.90
CA ALA A 139 -1.31 7.96 19.13
C ALA A 139 -0.90 6.79 18.26
N LEU A 140 -0.60 7.05 16.97
CA LEU A 140 -0.11 6.02 16.04
C LEU A 140 1.22 5.44 16.51
N LYS A 141 2.14 6.27 16.98
CA LYS A 141 3.44 5.82 17.50
C LYS A 141 3.27 4.97 18.76
N LEU A 142 2.39 5.36 19.66
CA LEU A 142 2.11 4.58 20.87
C LEU A 142 1.49 3.22 20.54
N ALA A 143 0.61 3.17 19.55
CA ALA A 143 -0.01 1.93 19.11
C ALA A 143 1.01 0.95 18.49
N GLN A 144 2.04 1.48 17.82
CA GLN A 144 3.11 0.67 17.23
C GLN A 144 4.13 0.19 18.28
N GLY A 145 4.28 0.91 19.33
CA GLY A 145 5.23 0.63 20.42
C GLY A 145 4.85 -0.53 21.27
#